data_253358809b2ddd2ddd06d7397b03815b
#
_entry.id   253358809b2ddd2ddd06d7397b03815b
#
_cell.length_a   1.000
_cell.length_b   1.000
_cell.length_c   1.000
_cell.angle_alpha   90.00
_cell.angle_beta   90.00
_cell.angle_gamma   90.00
#
_symmetry.space_group_name_H-M   'P 1'
#
loop_
_entity.id
_entity.type
_entity.pdbx_description
1 polymer ?
#
loop_
_entity_poly.entity_id
_entity_poly.type
_entity_poly.pdbx_seq_one_letter_code
_entity_poly.pdbx_strand_id
1 'polypeptide(L)'
;MKIQLLSDLHLEAHPQWIPRPAPGADLLVLAGDIGSYQAGSLLTDSDFGLNRFSPLQGWPTPVLFVPGNHEYDLLDFDATHARLRETCTRLGIIWLEREVVTLDLLFAGKTAAKRPIRFAGTTLWSDFDALSLQPSEGNDSMTSLLRSRE
;
A
#
# COMPACT_ATOMS: atom_id res chain seq x y z
N MET A 1 -8.25 -16.83 -11.77
CA MET A 1 -7.42 -15.70 -11.30
C MET A 1 -6.97 -15.95 -9.88
N LYS A 2 -5.71 -15.74 -9.59
CA LYS A 2 -5.13 -15.80 -8.26
C LYS A 2 -4.46 -14.44 -7.94
N ILE A 3 -4.75 -13.87 -6.80
CA ILE A 3 -4.16 -12.63 -6.34
C ILE A 3 -3.22 -12.95 -5.18
N GLN A 4 -1.99 -12.48 -5.25
CA GLN A 4 -1.10 -12.38 -4.10
C GLN A 4 -1.39 -11.06 -3.40
N LEU A 5 -1.61 -11.09 -2.09
CA LEU A 5 -1.80 -9.91 -1.26
C LEU A 5 -0.67 -9.83 -0.24
N LEU A 6 -0.07 -8.66 -0.13
CA LEU A 6 0.93 -8.32 0.89
C LEU A 6 0.55 -6.97 1.51
N SER A 7 0.64 -6.88 2.83
CA SER A 7 0.49 -5.65 3.62
C SER A 7 1.40 -5.69 4.83
N ASP A 8 1.60 -4.57 5.48
CA ASP A 8 2.29 -4.47 6.76
C ASP A 8 3.69 -5.12 6.75
N LEU A 9 4.44 -4.90 5.68
CA LEU A 9 5.78 -5.48 5.52
C LEU A 9 6.83 -4.78 6.35
N HIS A 10 6.62 -3.49 6.63
CA HIS A 10 7.53 -2.68 7.44
C HIS A 10 9.01 -2.90 7.07
N LEU A 11 9.30 -2.70 5.78
CA LEU A 11 10.66 -2.91 5.24
C LEU A 11 11.69 -1.98 5.88
N GLU A 12 11.27 -0.88 6.48
CA GLU A 12 12.11 -0.01 7.30
C GLU A 12 12.65 -0.73 8.55
N ALA A 13 11.93 -1.70 9.08
CA ALA A 13 12.37 -2.54 10.19
C ALA A 13 12.98 -3.87 9.71
N HIS A 14 12.59 -4.33 8.52
CA HIS A 14 13.00 -5.61 7.95
C HIS A 14 13.67 -5.48 6.58
N PRO A 15 14.74 -4.67 6.42
CA PRO A 15 15.33 -4.37 5.12
C PRO A 15 15.94 -5.57 4.41
N GLN A 16 16.21 -6.67 5.14
CA GLN A 16 16.77 -7.91 4.58
C GLN A 16 15.69 -8.85 4.01
N TRP A 17 14.41 -8.56 4.22
CA TRP A 17 13.35 -9.41 3.71
C TRP A 17 13.28 -9.34 2.18
N ILE A 18 13.24 -10.51 1.53
CA ILE A 18 13.22 -10.63 0.07
C ILE A 18 11.84 -11.14 -0.36
N PRO A 19 11.08 -10.35 -1.14
CA PRO A 19 9.78 -10.78 -1.65
C PRO A 19 9.92 -11.94 -2.63
N ARG A 20 8.92 -12.83 -2.61
CA ARG A 20 8.84 -13.93 -3.56
C ARG A 20 7.46 -13.93 -4.22
N PRO A 21 7.39 -13.97 -5.56
CA PRO A 21 6.14 -14.15 -6.26
C PRO A 21 5.48 -15.47 -5.87
N ALA A 22 4.19 -15.45 -5.56
CA ALA A 22 3.44 -16.66 -5.28
C ALA A 22 3.24 -17.48 -6.58
N PRO A 23 3.44 -18.80 -6.54
CA PRO A 23 3.30 -19.63 -7.74
C PRO A 23 1.92 -19.53 -8.38
N GLY A 24 1.88 -19.10 -9.64
CA GLY A 24 0.67 -18.96 -10.42
C GLY A 24 -0.22 -17.80 -10.01
N ALA A 25 0.31 -16.80 -9.29
CA ALA A 25 -0.37 -15.53 -9.11
C ALA A 25 -0.46 -14.78 -10.43
N ASP A 26 -1.62 -14.17 -10.68
CA ASP A 26 -1.90 -13.37 -11.88
C ASP A 26 -1.68 -11.87 -11.60
N LEU A 27 -1.65 -11.48 -10.32
CA LEU A 27 -1.57 -10.10 -9.84
C LEU A 27 -0.98 -10.07 -8.43
N LEU A 28 -0.20 -9.02 -8.13
CA LEU A 28 0.16 -8.65 -6.76
C LEU A 28 -0.61 -7.40 -6.34
N VAL A 29 -1.14 -7.41 -5.13
CA VAL A 29 -1.69 -6.24 -4.45
C VAL A 29 -0.81 -5.95 -3.23
N LEU A 30 -0.25 -4.75 -3.17
CA LEU A 30 0.42 -4.17 -2.02
C LEU A 30 -0.59 -3.25 -1.32
N ALA A 31 -1.03 -3.66 -0.13
CA ALA A 31 -2.13 -3.01 0.59
C ALA A 31 -1.62 -2.26 1.83
N GLY A 32 -0.68 -1.37 1.61
CA GLY A 32 -0.17 -0.42 2.60
C GLY A 32 0.90 -0.95 3.54
N ASP A 33 1.57 -0.03 4.21
CA ASP A 33 2.61 -0.24 5.21
C ASP A 33 3.76 -1.13 4.68
N ILE A 34 4.17 -0.84 3.45
CA ILE A 34 5.26 -1.55 2.77
C ILE A 34 6.60 -1.06 3.30
N GLY A 35 6.77 0.25 3.43
CA GLY A 35 7.94 0.84 4.01
C GLY A 35 7.80 2.32 4.30
N SER A 36 8.52 2.79 5.32
CA SER A 36 8.41 4.14 5.88
C SER A 36 9.79 4.77 6.05
N TYR A 37 9.83 6.11 6.07
CA TYR A 37 11.04 6.89 6.40
C TYR A 37 10.94 7.56 7.76
N GLN A 38 10.16 7.01 8.67
CA GLN A 38 10.10 7.43 10.07
C GLN A 38 11.47 7.34 10.76
N ALA A 39 11.58 7.96 11.93
CA ALA A 39 12.81 7.91 12.73
C ALA A 39 13.21 6.46 13.03
N GLY A 40 14.46 6.12 12.71
CA GLY A 40 14.97 4.74 12.89
C GLY A 40 14.77 3.84 11.67
N SER A 41 14.23 4.33 10.57
CA SER A 41 14.13 3.56 9.32
C SER A 41 15.51 3.06 8.86
N LEU A 42 15.57 1.78 8.50
CA LEU A 42 16.76 1.14 7.94
C LEU A 42 16.71 1.09 6.39
N LEU A 43 15.69 1.69 5.75
CA LEU A 43 15.66 1.82 4.30
C LEU A 43 16.74 2.77 3.83
N THR A 44 17.52 2.33 2.86
CA THR A 44 18.60 3.10 2.23
C THR A 44 18.23 3.63 0.85
N ASP A 45 17.10 3.17 0.31
CA ASP A 45 16.53 3.63 -0.96
C ASP A 45 15.68 4.90 -0.78
N SER A 46 15.11 5.39 -1.88
CA SER A 46 14.22 6.57 -1.88
C SER A 46 12.83 6.26 -2.41
N ASP A 47 12.45 4.96 -2.45
CA ASP A 47 11.25 4.47 -3.10
C ASP A 47 10.34 3.62 -2.17
N PHE A 48 10.48 3.80 -0.84
CA PHE A 48 9.68 3.10 0.17
C PHE A 48 9.81 1.57 0.11
N GLY A 49 10.93 1.05 -0.43
CA GLY A 49 11.13 -0.36 -0.66
C GLY A 49 10.32 -0.95 -1.82
N LEU A 50 9.58 -0.13 -2.55
CA LEU A 50 8.69 -0.54 -3.64
C LEU A 50 9.44 -1.09 -4.86
N ASN A 51 10.72 -0.73 -5.05
CA ASN A 51 11.52 -1.24 -6.18
C ASN A 51 11.58 -2.76 -6.23
N ARG A 52 11.50 -3.43 -5.07
CA ARG A 52 11.51 -4.90 -4.94
C ARG A 52 10.33 -5.59 -5.62
N PHE A 53 9.29 -4.84 -5.91
CA PHE A 53 8.04 -5.31 -6.53
C PHE A 53 7.84 -4.77 -7.94
N SER A 54 8.84 -4.08 -8.48
CA SER A 54 8.73 -3.42 -9.79
C SER A 54 8.63 -4.42 -10.94
N PRO A 55 7.54 -4.40 -11.74
CA PRO A 55 7.47 -5.17 -12.97
C PRO A 55 8.58 -4.80 -13.96
N LEU A 56 9.05 -3.55 -13.95
CA LEU A 56 10.16 -3.10 -14.81
C LEU A 56 11.52 -3.64 -14.35
N GLN A 57 11.61 -4.15 -13.11
CA GLN A 57 12.82 -4.75 -12.55
C GLN A 57 12.69 -6.27 -12.35
N GLY A 58 11.67 -6.88 -12.95
CA GLY A 58 11.56 -8.34 -13.02
C GLY A 58 10.47 -8.97 -12.16
N TRP A 59 9.63 -8.19 -11.48
CA TRP A 59 8.44 -8.79 -10.85
C TRP A 59 7.51 -9.34 -11.95
N PRO A 60 7.08 -10.62 -11.88
CA PRO A 60 6.50 -11.32 -13.02
C PRO A 60 5.04 -10.98 -13.34
N THR A 61 4.36 -10.24 -12.48
CA THR A 61 2.92 -9.92 -12.61
C THR A 61 2.68 -8.42 -12.50
N PRO A 62 1.55 -7.90 -12.98
CA PRO A 62 1.12 -6.55 -12.62
C PRO A 62 1.08 -6.37 -11.11
N VAL A 63 1.36 -5.16 -10.64
CA VAL A 63 1.38 -4.79 -9.23
C VAL A 63 0.48 -3.58 -9.02
N LEU A 64 -0.50 -3.72 -8.13
CA LEU A 64 -1.33 -2.63 -7.63
C LEU A 64 -0.79 -2.21 -6.26
N PHE A 65 -0.77 -0.91 -5.99
CA PHE A 65 -0.36 -0.38 -4.70
C PHE A 65 -1.38 0.63 -4.18
N VAL A 66 -1.81 0.39 -2.94
CA VAL A 66 -2.54 1.35 -2.10
C VAL A 66 -1.64 1.67 -0.92
N PRO A 67 -1.33 2.93 -0.63
CA PRO A 67 -0.53 3.28 0.53
C PRO A 67 -1.28 2.99 1.85
N GLY A 68 -0.56 2.73 2.91
CA GLY A 68 -1.07 2.71 4.27
C GLY A 68 -0.79 4.03 4.99
N ASN A 69 -0.93 4.06 6.30
CA ASN A 69 -0.63 5.26 7.08
C ASN A 69 0.90 5.43 7.29
N HIS A 70 1.65 4.34 7.41
CA HIS A 70 3.09 4.39 7.68
C HIS A 70 3.92 4.99 6.55
N GLU A 71 3.46 4.93 5.31
CA GLU A 71 4.12 5.65 4.21
C GLU A 71 4.17 7.17 4.43
N TYR A 72 3.26 7.72 5.26
CA TYR A 72 3.15 9.16 5.54
C TYR A 72 3.74 9.56 6.89
N ASP A 73 4.18 8.62 7.73
CA ASP A 73 4.65 8.89 9.08
C ASP A 73 5.77 9.93 9.12
N LEU A 74 5.57 10.99 9.93
CA LEU A 74 6.50 12.10 10.13
C LEU A 74 6.83 12.90 8.85
N LEU A 75 6.08 12.72 7.78
CA LEU A 75 6.27 13.41 6.51
C LEU A 75 5.08 14.33 6.21
N ASP A 76 5.32 15.33 5.34
CA ASP A 76 4.23 16.12 4.77
C ASP A 76 3.37 15.24 3.87
N PHE A 77 2.06 15.23 4.12
CA PHE A 77 1.14 14.33 3.43
C PHE A 77 1.11 14.57 1.92
N ASP A 78 0.95 15.83 1.48
CA ASP A 78 0.78 16.14 0.06
C ASP A 78 2.05 15.86 -0.75
N ALA A 79 3.20 16.25 -0.20
CA ALA A 79 4.49 15.99 -0.83
C ALA A 79 4.78 14.49 -0.90
N THR A 80 4.46 13.74 0.16
CA THR A 80 4.66 12.29 0.20
C THR A 80 3.73 11.58 -0.76
N HIS A 81 2.47 11.98 -0.83
CA HIS A 81 1.48 11.44 -1.75
C HIS A 81 1.92 11.60 -3.22
N ALA A 82 2.37 12.81 -3.57
CA ALA A 82 2.90 13.07 -4.91
C ALA A 82 4.13 12.21 -5.21
N ARG A 83 5.06 12.10 -4.26
CA ARG A 83 6.28 11.29 -4.37
C ARG A 83 5.97 9.80 -4.52
N LEU A 84 5.03 9.24 -3.76
CA LEU A 84 4.61 7.84 -3.86
C LEU A 84 4.03 7.55 -5.25
N ARG A 85 3.15 8.44 -5.74
CA ARG A 85 2.54 8.31 -7.07
C ARG A 85 3.59 8.35 -8.18
N GLU A 86 4.53 9.28 -8.13
CA GLU A 86 5.66 9.37 -9.06
C GLU A 86 6.53 8.10 -9.01
N THR A 87 6.82 7.63 -7.80
CA THR A 87 7.59 6.39 -7.58
C THR A 87 6.89 5.19 -8.22
N CYS A 88 5.58 5.04 -8.02
CA CYS A 88 4.80 3.98 -8.67
C CYS A 88 4.92 4.06 -10.19
N THR A 89 4.75 5.25 -10.77
CA THR A 89 4.88 5.46 -12.22
C THR A 89 6.27 5.04 -12.72
N ARG A 90 7.31 5.47 -12.05
CA ARG A 90 8.71 5.15 -12.39
C ARG A 90 9.01 3.65 -12.30
N LEU A 91 8.37 2.94 -11.37
CA LEU A 91 8.56 1.50 -11.13
C LEU A 91 7.60 0.61 -11.93
N GLY A 92 6.66 1.17 -12.70
CA GLY A 92 5.65 0.42 -13.41
C GLY A 92 4.60 -0.23 -12.48
N ILE A 93 4.48 0.29 -11.26
CA ILE A 93 3.46 -0.11 -10.28
C ILE A 93 2.21 0.72 -10.52
N ILE A 94 1.05 0.11 -10.47
CA ILE A 94 -0.22 0.77 -10.68
C ILE A 94 -0.68 1.37 -9.35
N TRP A 95 -0.73 2.70 -9.32
CA TRP A 95 -1.26 3.45 -8.19
C TRP A 95 -2.77 3.27 -8.09
N LEU A 96 -3.29 3.03 -6.88
CA LEU A 96 -4.71 2.74 -6.67
C LEU A 96 -5.32 3.52 -5.47
N GLU A 97 -4.71 4.61 -5.03
CA GLU A 97 -5.27 5.43 -3.95
C GLU A 97 -6.35 6.37 -4.50
N ARG A 98 -7.60 6.18 -4.05
CA ARG A 98 -8.82 6.88 -4.49
C ARG A 98 -9.00 6.81 -6.01
N GLU A 99 -8.61 5.70 -6.60
CA GLU A 99 -8.71 5.46 -8.03
C GLU A 99 -9.41 4.14 -8.35
N VAL A 100 -9.81 4.01 -9.60
CA VAL A 100 -10.35 2.78 -10.18
C VAL A 100 -9.55 2.46 -11.42
N VAL A 101 -9.02 1.24 -11.50
CA VAL A 101 -8.33 0.74 -12.70
C VAL A 101 -9.01 -0.51 -13.22
N THR A 102 -8.93 -0.71 -14.53
CA THR A 102 -9.41 -1.94 -15.18
C THR A 102 -8.23 -2.67 -15.80
N LEU A 103 -8.05 -3.93 -15.44
CA LEU A 103 -6.99 -4.79 -15.97
C LEU A 103 -7.59 -5.97 -16.70
N ASP A 104 -7.07 -6.26 -17.89
CA ASP A 104 -7.40 -7.47 -18.66
C ASP A 104 -6.55 -8.63 -18.14
N LEU A 105 -7.11 -9.39 -17.21
CA LEU A 105 -6.42 -10.54 -16.60
C LEU A 105 -6.84 -11.86 -17.23
N LEU A 106 -5.89 -12.80 -17.33
CA LEU A 106 -6.11 -14.12 -17.89
C LEU A 106 -6.83 -15.01 -16.88
N PHE A 107 -7.95 -15.58 -17.27
CA PHE A 107 -8.63 -16.59 -16.48
C PHE A 107 -8.28 -17.98 -17.01
N ALA A 108 -7.66 -18.80 -16.15
CA ALA A 108 -7.42 -20.19 -16.45
C ALA A 108 -8.76 -20.96 -16.49
N GLY A 109 -9.07 -21.59 -17.61
CA GLY A 109 -10.28 -22.38 -17.83
C GLY A 109 -10.20 -23.08 -19.18
N LYS A 110 -11.26 -23.85 -19.55
CA LYS A 110 -11.32 -24.61 -20.84
C LYS A 110 -11.16 -23.70 -22.07
N THR A 111 -11.40 -22.39 -21.91
CA THR A 111 -11.07 -21.35 -22.87
C THR A 111 -10.35 -20.24 -22.11
N ALA A 112 -9.02 -20.20 -22.23
CA ALA A 112 -8.24 -19.11 -21.67
C ALA A 112 -8.66 -17.79 -22.34
N ALA A 113 -9.34 -16.92 -21.63
CA ALA A 113 -9.79 -15.62 -22.11
C ALA A 113 -9.37 -14.53 -21.14
N LYS A 114 -8.89 -13.40 -21.68
CA LYS A 114 -8.71 -12.19 -20.91
C LYS A 114 -10.09 -11.59 -20.59
N ARG A 115 -10.28 -11.19 -19.36
CA ARG A 115 -11.50 -10.50 -18.92
C ARG A 115 -11.13 -9.24 -18.20
N PRO A 116 -11.87 -8.14 -18.45
CA PRO A 116 -11.68 -6.90 -17.71
C PRO A 116 -12.14 -7.07 -16.27
N ILE A 117 -11.25 -6.74 -15.33
CA ILE A 117 -11.56 -6.70 -13.90
C ILE A 117 -11.29 -5.30 -13.41
N ARG A 118 -12.26 -4.75 -12.70
CA ARG A 118 -12.14 -3.45 -12.06
C ARG A 118 -11.63 -3.62 -10.64
N PHE A 119 -10.61 -2.83 -10.31
CA PHE A 119 -10.07 -2.68 -8.97
C PHE A 119 -10.34 -1.25 -8.51
N ALA A 120 -10.94 -1.09 -7.36
CA ALA A 120 -11.09 0.18 -6.67
C ALA A 120 -10.30 0.12 -5.38
N GLY A 121 -9.51 1.15 -5.09
CA GLY A 121 -8.69 1.18 -3.89
C GLY A 121 -8.65 2.55 -3.25
N THR A 122 -8.48 2.52 -1.95
CA THR A 122 -8.22 3.69 -1.10
C THR A 122 -7.63 3.24 0.22
N THR A 123 -6.80 4.07 0.83
CA THR A 123 -6.38 3.91 2.22
C THR A 123 -7.59 4.08 3.13
N LEU A 124 -7.77 3.18 4.09
CA LEU A 124 -8.82 3.27 5.09
C LEU A 124 -8.29 4.06 6.31
N TRP A 125 -8.50 5.37 6.27
CA TRP A 125 -8.16 6.23 7.40
C TRP A 125 -9.20 6.12 8.52
N SER A 126 -8.72 6.03 9.77
CA SER A 126 -9.56 6.16 10.96
C SER A 126 -9.79 7.66 11.24
N ASP A 127 -10.99 8.01 11.69
CA ASP A 127 -11.29 9.34 12.23
C ASP A 127 -10.84 9.50 13.70
N PHE A 128 -10.29 8.41 14.28
CA PHE A 128 -9.86 8.32 15.68
C PHE A 128 -10.95 8.56 16.73
N ASP A 129 -12.22 8.64 16.33
CA ASP A 129 -13.35 8.89 17.21
C ASP A 129 -13.98 7.60 17.79
N ALA A 130 -13.43 6.43 17.48
CA ALA A 130 -13.98 5.14 17.94
C ALA A 130 -14.11 5.01 19.47
N LEU A 131 -13.35 5.79 20.24
CA LEU A 131 -13.40 5.81 21.70
C LEU A 131 -14.19 7.01 22.26
N SER A 132 -14.70 7.89 21.41
CA SER A 132 -15.47 9.08 21.80
C SER A 132 -16.96 8.80 22.04
N LEU A 133 -17.32 7.57 22.42
CA LEU A 133 -18.70 7.12 22.60
C LEU A 133 -19.49 7.77 23.76
N GLN A 134 -19.04 8.90 24.29
CA GLN A 134 -19.86 9.76 25.15
C GLN A 134 -19.62 11.24 24.81
N PRO A 135 -20.66 12.04 24.58
CA PRO A 135 -20.52 13.48 24.63
C PRO A 135 -20.29 13.87 26.10
N SER A 136 -19.06 13.77 26.57
CA SER A 136 -18.65 14.47 27.79
C SER A 136 -18.49 15.92 27.38
N GLU A 137 -19.39 16.75 27.88
CA GLU A 137 -19.24 18.20 27.86
C GLU A 137 -17.80 18.53 28.29
N GLY A 138 -16.99 18.99 27.33
CA GLY A 138 -15.68 19.60 27.56
C GLY A 138 -14.49 18.68 27.69
N ASN A 139 -14.20 17.83 26.73
CA ASN A 139 -12.87 17.24 26.71
C ASN A 139 -12.30 17.00 25.31
N ASP A 140 -11.07 17.44 25.20
CA ASP A 140 -10.20 17.59 24.07
C ASP A 140 -10.10 16.39 23.12
N SER A 141 -10.33 16.64 21.85
CA SER A 141 -10.00 15.74 20.72
C SER A 141 -8.55 15.22 20.75
N MET A 142 -7.67 15.92 21.47
CA MET A 142 -6.27 15.55 21.66
C MET A 142 -6.08 14.33 22.57
N THR A 143 -7.00 14.06 23.50
CA THR A 143 -6.89 12.93 24.43
C THR A 143 -7.32 11.61 23.77
N SER A 144 -8.25 11.65 22.79
CA SER A 144 -8.64 10.47 22.01
C SER A 144 -7.53 10.07 21.02
N LEU A 145 -6.85 11.04 20.41
CA LEU A 145 -5.71 10.83 19.54
C LEU A 145 -4.51 10.13 20.23
N LEU A 146 -4.29 10.41 21.51
CA LEU A 146 -3.22 9.78 22.29
C LEU A 146 -3.56 8.34 22.68
N ARG A 147 -4.84 8.02 22.93
CA ARG A 147 -5.28 6.67 23.30
C ARG A 147 -5.37 5.69 22.12
N SER A 148 -5.51 6.19 20.90
CA SER A 148 -5.52 5.34 19.70
C SER A 148 -4.13 4.96 19.19
N ARG A 149 -3.06 5.45 19.86
CA ARG A 149 -1.65 5.15 19.52
C ARG A 149 -0.98 4.15 20.48
N GLU A 150 -1.68 3.66 21.49
CA GLU A 150 -1.27 2.57 22.37
C GLU A 150 -1.88 1.23 21.89
#